data_bef4b1c150e7cd6817d0ac5e81f4ba69
#
_entry.id   bef4b1c150e7cd6817d0ac5e81f4ba69
#
_cell.length_a   1.000
_cell.length_b   1.000
_cell.length_c   1.000
_cell.angle_alpha   90.00
_cell.angle_beta   90.00
_cell.angle_gamma   90.00
#
_symmetry.space_group_name_H-M   'P 1'
#
loop_
_entity.id
_entity.type
_entity.pdbx_description
1 polymer ?
#
loop_
_entity_poly.entity_id
_entity_poly.type
_entity_poly.pdbx_seq_one_letter_code
_entity_poly.pdbx_strand_id
1 'polypeptide(L)'
;MPLPATSTRRLALLLAGLAMFGPFSIDTIFPAFPQLAQRLGVEQVAVQQTVSVYLLAYAVMSLAHGALSDAFGRKRVILGGLVVFVLASAGCALSRDLGTLLAFRALQGFSAGAGMIVGRAVIRDLYEGHLAQKLMSQVSMIFGIAPAIAPIIGGWILGSGAGWPVIFWFLVVFAAVLVLATAVWLPETHPPAARTPLSPGGLWRGYKAIALDRRFQRLAASGALTFAGIWLYIASAPVVVMELLGKTEQDFAWLFIPTIGGMTLGSWLSGRMAGRLKPAAQVRVGFICCAVASVASIAYASMSTTFEVPWAVLPIFVAGTGMGLVFPILALAVLDLYPRQRGLASSLQAFVQLTTNAIVAGVLSPLVAHHPMHLALGATVFFVAGWLCWRADRRAGRRLPRQGAMTPRLEPADGA
;
A
#
# COMPACT_ATOMS: atom_id res chain seq x y z
N MET A 1 -0.57 12.15 -30.19
CA MET A 1 -1.49 13.31 -30.09
C MET A 1 -1.92 13.43 -28.64
N PRO A 2 -1.71 14.55 -27.94
CA PRO A 2 -2.25 14.73 -26.60
C PRO A 2 -3.77 14.71 -26.63
N LEU A 3 -4.38 13.98 -25.70
CA LEU A 3 -5.83 13.91 -25.56
C LEU A 3 -6.39 15.32 -25.21
N PRO A 4 -7.60 15.68 -25.65
CA PRO A 4 -8.22 16.96 -25.28
C PRO A 4 -8.33 17.10 -23.74
N ALA A 5 -8.23 18.30 -23.20
CA ALA A 5 -8.17 18.56 -21.76
C ALA A 5 -9.32 17.94 -20.95
N THR A 6 -10.53 17.89 -21.52
CA THR A 6 -11.70 17.21 -20.94
C THR A 6 -11.50 15.69 -20.83
N SER A 7 -10.83 15.07 -21.78
CA SER A 7 -10.46 13.65 -21.77
C SER A 7 -9.41 13.36 -20.70
N THR A 8 -8.42 14.24 -20.52
CA THR A 8 -7.38 14.11 -19.50
C THR A 8 -7.97 14.16 -18.09
N ARG A 9 -8.93 15.06 -17.81
CA ARG A 9 -9.59 15.15 -16.50
C ARG A 9 -10.43 13.90 -16.19
N ARG A 10 -11.18 13.37 -17.16
CA ARG A 10 -11.95 12.13 -16.99
C ARG A 10 -11.04 10.95 -16.73
N LEU A 11 -9.94 10.83 -17.44
CA LEU A 11 -8.96 9.78 -17.24
C LEU A 11 -8.28 9.90 -15.87
N ALA A 12 -7.93 11.10 -15.43
CA ALA A 12 -7.36 11.32 -14.10
C ALA A 12 -8.33 10.90 -12.98
N LEU A 13 -9.63 11.24 -13.09
CA LEU A 13 -10.66 10.80 -12.14
C LEU A 13 -10.83 9.28 -12.13
N LEU A 14 -10.85 8.65 -13.31
CA LEU A 14 -10.92 7.20 -13.42
C LEU A 14 -9.72 6.53 -12.75
N LEU A 15 -8.50 6.97 -13.07
CA LEU A 15 -7.26 6.40 -12.50
C LEU A 15 -7.17 6.63 -10.98
N ALA A 16 -7.69 7.75 -10.50
CA ALA A 16 -7.84 8.03 -9.08
C ALA A 16 -8.80 7.04 -8.40
N GLY A 17 -9.98 6.82 -8.98
CA GLY A 17 -10.94 5.82 -8.50
C GLY A 17 -10.36 4.40 -8.49
N LEU A 18 -9.63 4.02 -9.56
CA LEU A 18 -8.93 2.75 -9.65
C LEU A 18 -7.83 2.60 -8.57
N ALA A 19 -7.18 3.69 -8.17
CA ALA A 19 -6.20 3.67 -7.10
C ALA A 19 -6.83 3.53 -5.70
N MET A 20 -8.03 4.10 -5.49
CA MET A 20 -8.75 3.99 -4.21
C MET A 20 -9.32 2.59 -3.95
N PHE A 21 -9.51 1.81 -4.97
CA PHE A 21 -10.17 0.53 -4.99
C PHE A 21 -9.61 -0.47 -3.93
N GLY A 22 -8.28 -0.62 -3.84
CA GLY A 22 -7.62 -1.48 -2.84
C GLY A 22 -7.86 -1.01 -1.40
N PRO A 23 -7.49 0.22 -1.04
CA PRO A 23 -7.72 0.76 0.30
C PRO A 23 -9.19 0.72 0.73
N PHE A 24 -10.13 1.10 -0.15
CA PHE A 24 -11.55 1.04 0.18
C PHE A 24 -11.99 -0.38 0.54
N SER A 25 -11.53 -1.38 -0.21
CA SER A 25 -11.87 -2.78 0.09
C SER A 25 -11.30 -3.29 1.41
N ILE A 26 -10.15 -2.75 1.84
CA ILE A 26 -9.48 -3.18 3.08
C ILE A 26 -10.07 -2.44 4.28
N ASP A 27 -10.14 -1.12 4.18
CA ASP A 27 -10.29 -0.27 5.36
C ASP A 27 -11.76 0.03 5.71
N THR A 28 -12.70 -0.04 4.73
CA THR A 28 -14.13 0.20 4.96
C THR A 28 -14.77 -0.84 5.90
N ILE A 29 -14.19 -2.05 5.96
CA ILE A 29 -14.77 -3.15 6.75
C ILE A 29 -14.37 -3.09 8.24
N PHE A 30 -13.32 -2.36 8.63
CA PHE A 30 -12.84 -2.34 10.03
C PHE A 30 -13.91 -2.01 11.07
N PRO A 31 -14.78 -0.99 10.87
CA PRO A 31 -15.85 -0.70 11.83
C PRO A 31 -16.85 -1.83 12.01
N ALA A 32 -16.98 -2.73 11.03
CA ALA A 32 -17.94 -3.83 11.06
C ALA A 32 -17.43 -5.09 11.78
N PHE A 33 -16.16 -5.14 12.24
CA PHE A 33 -15.58 -6.33 12.83
C PHE A 33 -16.36 -6.91 14.00
N PRO A 34 -16.81 -6.13 15.00
CA PRO A 34 -17.63 -6.67 16.10
C PRO A 34 -18.96 -7.24 15.60
N GLN A 35 -19.61 -6.56 14.66
CA GLN A 35 -20.88 -7.02 14.10
C GLN A 35 -20.70 -8.31 13.28
N LEU A 36 -19.61 -8.43 12.53
CA LEU A 36 -19.23 -9.65 11.80
C LEU A 36 -18.98 -10.82 12.76
N ALA A 37 -18.19 -10.60 13.82
CA ALA A 37 -17.90 -11.63 14.81
C ALA A 37 -19.17 -12.17 15.44
N GLN A 38 -20.06 -11.27 15.88
CA GLN A 38 -21.35 -11.63 16.48
C GLN A 38 -22.27 -12.38 15.49
N ARG A 39 -22.40 -11.89 14.26
CA ARG A 39 -23.32 -12.46 13.26
C ARG A 39 -22.87 -13.81 12.72
N LEU A 40 -21.56 -14.00 12.58
CA LEU A 40 -20.98 -15.26 12.10
C LEU A 40 -20.70 -16.25 13.24
N GLY A 41 -20.88 -15.85 14.51
CA GLY A 41 -20.63 -16.71 15.68
C GLY A 41 -19.18 -17.09 15.85
N VAL A 42 -18.25 -16.18 15.54
CA VAL A 42 -16.80 -16.40 15.58
C VAL A 42 -16.10 -15.38 16.46
N GLU A 43 -14.90 -15.69 16.90
CA GLU A 43 -14.06 -14.73 17.62
C GLU A 43 -13.59 -13.59 16.71
N GLN A 44 -13.35 -12.42 17.28
CA GLN A 44 -12.89 -11.24 16.54
C GLN A 44 -11.56 -11.48 15.82
N VAL A 45 -10.67 -12.30 16.40
CA VAL A 45 -9.42 -12.74 15.77
C VAL A 45 -9.66 -13.48 14.45
N ALA A 46 -10.72 -14.29 14.36
CA ALA A 46 -11.07 -14.98 13.13
C ALA A 46 -11.55 -14.00 12.04
N VAL A 47 -12.25 -12.91 12.41
CA VAL A 47 -12.66 -11.86 11.46
C VAL A 47 -11.46 -11.12 10.87
N GLN A 48 -10.36 -10.94 11.62
CA GLN A 48 -9.14 -10.31 11.09
C GLN A 48 -8.53 -11.07 9.91
N GLN A 49 -8.78 -12.39 9.79
CA GLN A 49 -8.34 -13.18 8.64
C GLN A 49 -8.95 -12.68 7.31
N THR A 50 -10.08 -11.96 7.36
CA THR A 50 -10.68 -11.33 6.17
C THR A 50 -9.73 -10.33 5.51
N VAL A 51 -8.93 -9.61 6.29
CA VAL A 51 -7.90 -8.68 5.79
C VAL A 51 -6.66 -9.43 5.36
N SER A 52 -6.21 -10.41 6.17
CA SER A 52 -5.00 -11.18 5.91
C SER A 52 -5.08 -11.96 4.60
N VAL A 53 -6.17 -12.70 4.40
CA VAL A 53 -6.42 -13.50 3.18
C VAL A 53 -6.52 -12.59 1.95
N TYR A 54 -7.22 -11.47 2.05
CA TYR A 54 -7.29 -10.48 0.97
C TYR A 54 -5.89 -9.97 0.58
N LEU A 55 -5.08 -9.53 1.57
CA LEU A 55 -3.74 -9.01 1.33
C LEU A 55 -2.79 -10.05 0.74
N LEU A 56 -2.88 -11.31 1.20
CA LEU A 56 -2.06 -12.40 0.67
C LEU A 56 -2.41 -12.71 -0.78
N ALA A 57 -3.71 -12.79 -1.10
CA ALA A 57 -4.18 -12.97 -2.47
C ALA A 57 -3.75 -11.80 -3.38
N TYR A 58 -3.85 -10.57 -2.88
CA TYR A 58 -3.36 -9.38 -3.58
C TYR A 58 -1.85 -9.43 -3.80
N ALA A 59 -1.07 -9.85 -2.78
CA ALA A 59 0.37 -10.01 -2.89
C ALA A 59 0.74 -10.95 -4.04
N VAL A 60 0.15 -12.15 -4.07
CA VAL A 60 0.41 -13.15 -5.12
C VAL A 60 0.11 -12.60 -6.50
N MET A 61 -1.07 -11.98 -6.68
CA MET A 61 -1.47 -11.43 -7.99
C MET A 61 -0.73 -10.16 -8.37
N SER A 62 -0.16 -9.42 -7.43
CA SER A 62 0.67 -8.25 -7.76
C SER A 62 1.87 -8.61 -8.64
N LEU A 63 2.37 -9.85 -8.53
CA LEU A 63 3.43 -10.37 -9.40
C LEU A 63 2.95 -10.64 -10.84
N ALA A 64 1.65 -10.89 -11.05
CA ALA A 64 1.11 -11.26 -12.35
C ALA A 64 0.44 -10.11 -13.11
N HIS A 65 -0.17 -9.13 -12.42
CA HIS A 65 -1.00 -8.10 -13.06
C HIS A 65 -0.26 -7.31 -14.16
N GLY A 66 1.01 -6.96 -13.94
CA GLY A 66 1.82 -6.27 -14.94
C GLY A 66 1.96 -7.10 -16.22
N ALA A 67 2.44 -8.33 -16.07
CA ALA A 67 2.66 -9.24 -17.19
C ALA A 67 1.35 -9.61 -17.93
N LEU A 68 0.27 -9.82 -17.17
CA LEU A 68 -1.06 -10.04 -17.77
C LEU A 68 -1.49 -8.85 -18.61
N SER A 69 -1.28 -7.62 -18.13
CA SER A 69 -1.66 -6.43 -18.87
C SER A 69 -0.78 -6.15 -20.08
N ASP A 70 0.49 -6.59 -20.05
CA ASP A 70 1.38 -6.55 -21.22
C ASP A 70 0.99 -7.58 -22.29
N ALA A 71 0.44 -8.73 -21.88
CA ALA A 71 0.04 -9.80 -22.81
C ALA A 71 -1.37 -9.60 -23.38
N PHE A 72 -2.34 -9.20 -22.55
CA PHE A 72 -3.76 -9.16 -22.94
C PHE A 72 -4.27 -7.74 -23.25
N GLY A 73 -3.52 -6.70 -22.90
CA GLY A 73 -3.88 -5.29 -23.01
C GLY A 73 -4.38 -4.71 -21.70
N ARG A 74 -4.15 -3.40 -21.51
CA ARG A 74 -4.43 -2.68 -20.26
C ARG A 74 -5.90 -2.68 -19.89
N LYS A 75 -6.73 -2.21 -20.82
CA LYS A 75 -8.19 -2.08 -20.62
C LYS A 75 -8.85 -3.42 -20.29
N ARG A 76 -8.48 -4.48 -21.00
CA ARG A 76 -9.06 -5.82 -20.78
C ARG A 76 -8.77 -6.35 -19.38
N VAL A 77 -7.53 -6.20 -18.92
CA VAL A 77 -7.12 -6.68 -17.58
C VAL A 77 -7.77 -5.87 -16.47
N ILE A 78 -7.87 -4.54 -16.61
CA ILE A 78 -8.59 -3.70 -15.65
C ILE A 78 -10.07 -4.10 -15.59
N LEU A 79 -10.75 -4.21 -16.73
CA LEU A 79 -12.18 -4.59 -16.77
C LEU A 79 -12.39 -5.98 -16.16
N GLY A 80 -11.58 -6.97 -16.56
CA GLY A 80 -11.65 -8.32 -15.99
C GLY A 80 -11.48 -8.33 -14.48
N GLY A 81 -10.48 -7.62 -13.97
CA GLY A 81 -10.24 -7.47 -12.52
C GLY A 81 -11.43 -6.81 -11.80
N LEU A 82 -11.98 -5.72 -12.36
CA LEU A 82 -13.13 -5.03 -11.78
C LEU A 82 -14.39 -5.91 -11.75
N VAL A 83 -14.67 -6.66 -12.84
CA VAL A 83 -15.81 -7.59 -12.88
C VAL A 83 -15.67 -8.69 -11.83
N VAL A 84 -14.49 -9.30 -11.73
CA VAL A 84 -14.20 -10.31 -10.70
C VAL A 84 -14.41 -9.71 -9.30
N PHE A 85 -13.98 -8.47 -9.06
CA PHE A 85 -14.18 -7.81 -7.79
C PHE A 85 -15.64 -7.52 -7.48
N VAL A 86 -16.45 -7.08 -8.47
CA VAL A 86 -17.90 -6.89 -8.30
C VAL A 86 -18.56 -8.19 -7.84
N LEU A 87 -18.26 -9.30 -8.54
CA LEU A 87 -18.82 -10.62 -8.20
C LEU A 87 -18.35 -11.09 -6.81
N ALA A 88 -17.05 -10.90 -6.50
CA ALA A 88 -16.49 -11.25 -5.21
C ALA A 88 -17.09 -10.40 -4.07
N SER A 89 -17.31 -9.10 -4.30
CA SER A 89 -17.95 -8.21 -3.32
C SER A 89 -19.40 -8.60 -3.06
N ALA A 90 -20.16 -8.93 -4.11
CA ALA A 90 -21.51 -9.47 -3.95
C ALA A 90 -21.50 -10.80 -3.18
N GLY A 91 -20.54 -11.69 -3.48
CA GLY A 91 -20.33 -12.92 -2.72
C GLY A 91 -20.01 -12.67 -1.24
N CYS A 92 -19.17 -11.68 -0.92
CA CYS A 92 -18.94 -11.26 0.47
C CYS A 92 -20.24 -10.79 1.15
N ALA A 93 -21.02 -9.94 0.47
CA ALA A 93 -22.29 -9.43 1.03
C ALA A 93 -23.31 -10.54 1.32
N LEU A 94 -23.29 -11.62 0.55
CA LEU A 94 -24.21 -12.76 0.66
C LEU A 94 -23.66 -13.90 1.54
N SER A 95 -22.43 -13.78 2.04
CA SER A 95 -21.81 -14.81 2.87
C SER A 95 -22.55 -15.01 4.18
N ARG A 96 -22.74 -16.26 4.58
CA ARG A 96 -23.45 -16.65 5.82
C ARG A 96 -22.52 -17.27 6.86
N ASP A 97 -21.30 -17.59 6.47
CA ASP A 97 -20.25 -18.18 7.30
C ASP A 97 -18.90 -17.54 6.97
N LEU A 98 -17.95 -17.69 7.89
CA LEU A 98 -16.60 -17.12 7.75
C LEU A 98 -15.84 -17.73 6.57
N GLY A 99 -15.96 -19.03 6.32
CA GLY A 99 -15.22 -19.71 5.23
C GLY A 99 -15.59 -19.16 3.87
N THR A 100 -16.90 -19.02 3.61
CA THR A 100 -17.43 -18.41 2.38
C THR A 100 -16.97 -16.95 2.25
N LEU A 101 -17.01 -16.17 3.34
CA LEU A 101 -16.53 -14.80 3.36
C LEU A 101 -15.02 -14.74 3.01
N LEU A 102 -14.19 -15.58 3.62
CA LEU A 102 -12.76 -15.64 3.35
C LEU A 102 -12.46 -16.02 1.89
N ALA A 103 -13.20 -16.96 1.31
CA ALA A 103 -13.04 -17.33 -0.10
C ALA A 103 -13.31 -16.15 -1.04
N PHE A 104 -14.41 -15.41 -0.82
CA PHE A 104 -14.70 -14.21 -1.62
C PHE A 104 -13.73 -13.05 -1.32
N ARG A 105 -13.24 -12.90 -0.09
CA ARG A 105 -12.17 -11.95 0.24
C ARG A 105 -10.86 -12.28 -0.49
N ALA A 106 -10.50 -13.57 -0.61
CA ALA A 106 -9.36 -13.98 -1.44
C ALA A 106 -9.57 -13.55 -2.91
N LEU A 107 -10.77 -13.80 -3.47
CA LEU A 107 -11.09 -13.44 -4.85
C LEU A 107 -11.07 -11.91 -5.07
N GLN A 108 -11.56 -11.13 -4.10
CA GLN A 108 -11.40 -9.67 -4.11
C GLN A 108 -9.91 -9.27 -4.14
N GLY A 109 -9.08 -9.87 -3.27
CA GLY A 109 -7.64 -9.62 -3.22
C GLY A 109 -6.95 -9.94 -4.55
N PHE A 110 -7.27 -11.07 -5.17
CA PHE A 110 -6.75 -11.45 -6.50
C PHE A 110 -7.01 -10.37 -7.56
N SER A 111 -8.13 -9.69 -7.50
CA SER A 111 -8.52 -8.69 -8.50
C SER A 111 -8.03 -7.27 -8.18
N ALA A 112 -7.75 -6.97 -6.92
CA ALA A 112 -7.51 -5.61 -6.42
C ALA A 112 -6.32 -4.89 -7.07
N GLY A 113 -5.26 -5.63 -7.42
CA GLY A 113 -4.06 -5.04 -8.04
C GLY A 113 -4.26 -4.54 -9.46
N ALA A 114 -5.29 -5.01 -10.17
CA ALA A 114 -5.53 -4.64 -11.56
C ALA A 114 -5.73 -3.12 -11.75
N GLY A 115 -6.46 -2.47 -10.85
CA GLY A 115 -6.69 -1.03 -10.92
C GLY A 115 -5.42 -0.19 -10.75
N MET A 116 -4.70 -0.42 -9.68
CA MET A 116 -3.54 0.42 -9.33
C MET A 116 -2.29 0.09 -10.16
N ILE A 117 -1.97 -1.20 -10.33
CA ILE A 117 -0.74 -1.61 -11.02
C ILE A 117 -0.84 -1.29 -12.50
N VAL A 118 -1.95 -1.68 -13.14
CA VAL A 118 -2.15 -1.44 -14.56
C VAL A 118 -2.48 0.03 -14.84
N GLY A 119 -3.18 0.73 -13.93
CA GLY A 119 -3.44 2.16 -14.04
C GLY A 119 -2.16 3.02 -14.11
N ARG A 120 -1.12 2.64 -13.37
CA ARG A 120 0.21 3.28 -13.48
C ARG A 120 0.87 3.04 -14.85
N ALA A 121 0.68 1.87 -15.44
CA ALA A 121 1.17 1.58 -16.77
C ALA A 121 0.41 2.43 -17.82
N VAL A 122 -0.91 2.55 -17.71
CA VAL A 122 -1.74 3.42 -18.57
C VAL A 122 -1.24 4.86 -18.57
N ILE A 123 -0.88 5.41 -17.40
CA ILE A 123 -0.32 6.78 -17.34
C ILE A 123 0.96 6.88 -18.16
N ARG A 124 1.85 5.89 -18.08
CA ARG A 124 3.12 5.88 -18.83
C ARG A 124 2.92 5.64 -20.32
N ASP A 125 1.90 4.89 -20.71
CA ASP A 125 1.58 4.63 -22.12
C ASP A 125 1.01 5.89 -22.81
N LEU A 126 0.30 6.77 -22.07
CA LEU A 126 -0.39 7.92 -22.63
C LEU A 126 0.33 9.26 -22.43
N TYR A 127 1.20 9.36 -21.42
CA TYR A 127 1.82 10.63 -21.04
C TYR A 127 3.31 10.47 -20.75
N GLU A 128 4.08 11.48 -21.15
CA GLU A 128 5.51 11.57 -20.91
C GLU A 128 5.87 12.81 -20.08
N GLY A 129 7.08 12.84 -19.57
CA GLY A 129 7.66 14.00 -18.88
C GLY A 129 6.82 14.49 -17.70
N HIS A 130 6.62 15.78 -17.61
CA HIS A 130 5.98 16.44 -16.47
C HIS A 130 4.47 16.11 -16.33
N LEU A 131 3.76 15.82 -17.42
CA LEU A 131 2.34 15.44 -17.38
C LEU A 131 2.16 14.05 -16.74
N ALA A 132 3.00 13.08 -17.13
CA ALA A 132 3.00 11.75 -16.50
C ALA A 132 3.31 11.86 -15.00
N GLN A 133 4.32 12.66 -14.63
CA GLN A 133 4.68 12.90 -13.23
C GLN A 133 3.53 13.54 -12.45
N LYS A 134 2.86 14.56 -13.01
CA LYS A 134 1.72 15.24 -12.38
C LYS A 134 0.56 14.27 -12.12
N LEU A 135 0.17 13.48 -13.12
CA LEU A 135 -0.91 12.49 -12.98
C LEU A 135 -0.56 11.40 -11.97
N MET A 136 0.68 10.90 -12.01
CA MET A 136 1.16 9.90 -11.06
C MET A 136 1.11 10.44 -9.62
N SER A 137 1.51 11.70 -9.41
CA SER A 137 1.45 12.36 -8.10
C SER A 137 0.00 12.54 -7.62
N GLN A 138 -0.93 12.93 -8.50
CA GLN A 138 -2.34 13.07 -8.15
C GLN A 138 -2.96 11.72 -7.75
N VAL A 139 -2.70 10.66 -8.51
CA VAL A 139 -3.16 9.29 -8.20
C VAL A 139 -2.56 8.81 -6.88
N SER A 140 -1.28 9.06 -6.64
CA SER A 140 -0.63 8.68 -5.38
C SER A 140 -1.16 9.45 -4.17
N MET A 141 -1.50 10.73 -4.34
CA MET A 141 -2.13 11.54 -3.29
C MET A 141 -3.52 11.00 -2.91
N ILE A 142 -4.34 10.68 -3.91
CA ILE A 142 -5.69 10.13 -3.70
C ILE A 142 -5.60 8.74 -3.05
N PHE A 143 -4.67 7.89 -3.51
CA PHE A 143 -4.37 6.61 -2.87
C PHE A 143 -3.99 6.80 -1.39
N GLY A 144 -3.18 7.81 -1.07
CA GLY A 144 -2.75 8.10 0.31
C GLY A 144 -3.90 8.57 1.22
N ILE A 145 -4.91 9.24 0.67
CA ILE A 145 -6.07 9.75 1.43
C ILE A 145 -7.15 8.66 1.60
N ALA A 146 -7.24 7.72 0.67
CA ALA A 146 -8.27 6.68 0.66
C ALA A 146 -8.39 5.89 1.98
N PRO A 147 -7.29 5.46 2.64
CA PRO A 147 -7.39 4.77 3.94
C PRO A 147 -7.97 5.62 5.07
N ALA A 148 -7.88 6.96 4.99
CA ALA A 148 -8.53 7.81 5.99
C ALA A 148 -10.05 7.90 5.79
N ILE A 149 -10.50 7.92 4.53
CA ILE A 149 -11.91 8.09 4.18
C ILE A 149 -12.68 6.76 4.30
N ALA A 150 -12.05 5.66 3.94
CA ALA A 150 -12.72 4.35 3.86
C ALA A 150 -13.37 3.89 5.17
N PRO A 151 -12.69 3.88 6.33
CA PRO A 151 -13.34 3.46 7.58
C PRO A 151 -14.37 4.47 8.10
N ILE A 152 -14.25 5.76 7.75
CA ILE A 152 -15.27 6.77 8.06
C ILE A 152 -16.56 6.45 7.31
N ILE A 153 -16.47 6.11 6.02
CA ILE A 153 -17.64 5.67 5.24
C ILE A 153 -18.21 4.38 5.82
N GLY A 154 -17.37 3.41 6.18
CA GLY A 154 -17.80 2.17 6.84
C GLY A 154 -18.59 2.43 8.14
N GLY A 155 -18.06 3.30 9.00
CA GLY A 155 -18.70 3.72 10.23
C GLY A 155 -20.04 4.43 10.01
N TRP A 156 -20.13 5.31 9.01
CA TRP A 156 -21.40 5.97 8.66
C TRP A 156 -22.46 5.00 8.13
N ILE A 157 -22.05 4.01 7.30
CA ILE A 157 -22.97 2.96 6.84
C ILE A 157 -23.54 2.20 8.04
N LEU A 158 -22.70 1.80 8.99
CA LEU A 158 -23.17 1.09 10.19
C LEU A 158 -24.02 1.98 11.11
N GLY A 159 -23.60 3.23 11.32
CA GLY A 159 -24.33 4.20 12.14
C GLY A 159 -25.70 4.57 11.59
N SER A 160 -26.00 4.31 10.31
CA SER A 160 -27.34 4.42 9.73
C SER A 160 -28.28 3.27 10.10
N GLY A 161 -27.84 2.30 10.90
CA GLY A 161 -28.57 1.08 11.22
C GLY A 161 -28.47 -0.02 10.18
N ALA A 162 -27.70 0.21 9.10
CA ALA A 162 -27.45 -0.80 8.09
C ALA A 162 -26.49 -1.87 8.62
N GLY A 163 -26.74 -3.12 8.26
CA GLY A 163 -25.85 -4.22 8.63
C GLY A 163 -24.56 -4.23 7.80
N TRP A 164 -23.54 -4.96 8.30
CA TRP A 164 -22.25 -5.11 7.62
C TRP A 164 -22.30 -5.51 6.12
N PRO A 165 -23.31 -6.27 5.60
CA PRO A 165 -23.38 -6.59 4.18
C PRO A 165 -23.49 -5.36 3.29
N VAL A 166 -24.06 -4.25 3.81
CA VAL A 166 -24.22 -3.00 3.03
C VAL A 166 -22.85 -2.39 2.69
N ILE A 167 -21.82 -2.62 3.50
CA ILE A 167 -20.44 -2.21 3.17
C ILE A 167 -19.96 -2.90 1.88
N PHE A 168 -20.23 -4.19 1.73
CA PHE A 168 -19.87 -4.91 0.51
C PHE A 168 -20.73 -4.51 -0.69
N TRP A 169 -22.01 -4.21 -0.48
CA TRP A 169 -22.88 -3.64 -1.53
C TRP A 169 -22.41 -2.26 -1.98
N PHE A 170 -21.93 -1.42 -1.05
CA PHE A 170 -21.27 -0.18 -1.40
C PHE A 170 -20.04 -0.42 -2.31
N LEU A 171 -19.21 -1.42 -2.02
CA LEU A 171 -18.07 -1.80 -2.86
C LEU A 171 -18.51 -2.34 -4.22
N VAL A 172 -19.64 -3.07 -4.30
CA VAL A 172 -20.25 -3.50 -5.58
C VAL A 172 -20.60 -2.29 -6.44
N VAL A 173 -21.33 -1.33 -5.87
CA VAL A 173 -21.74 -0.11 -6.58
C VAL A 173 -20.51 0.69 -7.02
N PHE A 174 -19.55 0.90 -6.11
CA PHE A 174 -18.31 1.62 -6.41
C PHE A 174 -17.54 0.96 -7.57
N ALA A 175 -17.35 -0.36 -7.52
CA ALA A 175 -16.65 -1.09 -8.57
C ALA A 175 -17.45 -1.14 -9.89
N ALA A 176 -18.78 -1.26 -9.83
CA ALA A 176 -19.64 -1.22 -11.04
C ALA A 176 -19.56 0.14 -11.75
N VAL A 177 -19.52 1.24 -11.00
CA VAL A 177 -19.28 2.58 -11.57
C VAL A 177 -17.91 2.65 -12.24
N LEU A 178 -16.87 2.05 -11.63
CA LEU A 178 -15.54 1.98 -12.23
C LEU A 178 -15.52 1.08 -13.49
N VAL A 179 -16.29 -0.03 -13.53
CA VAL A 179 -16.45 -0.86 -14.75
C VAL A 179 -17.01 -0.01 -15.88
N LEU A 180 -18.12 0.70 -15.64
CA LEU A 180 -18.75 1.56 -16.65
C LEU A 180 -17.82 2.69 -17.10
N ALA A 181 -17.20 3.38 -16.16
CA ALA A 181 -16.25 4.44 -16.44
C ALA A 181 -15.02 3.93 -17.23
N THR A 182 -14.49 2.75 -16.88
CA THR A 182 -13.39 2.12 -17.60
C THR A 182 -13.81 1.71 -19.02
N ALA A 183 -15.00 1.13 -19.17
CA ALA A 183 -15.51 0.71 -20.48
C ALA A 183 -15.67 1.90 -21.43
N VAL A 184 -16.14 3.05 -20.93
CA VAL A 184 -16.45 4.23 -21.74
C VAL A 184 -15.22 5.15 -21.90
N TRP A 185 -14.45 5.41 -20.85
CA TRP A 185 -13.42 6.46 -20.86
C TRP A 185 -12.01 5.95 -21.11
N LEU A 186 -11.71 4.67 -20.80
CA LEU A 186 -10.36 4.15 -20.98
C LEU A 186 -10.18 3.63 -22.41
N PRO A 187 -9.30 4.22 -23.24
CA PRO A 187 -8.88 3.60 -24.48
C PRO A 187 -7.97 2.40 -24.18
N GLU A 188 -7.85 1.46 -25.14
CA GLU A 188 -6.78 0.47 -25.07
C GLU A 188 -5.45 1.16 -25.38
N THR A 189 -4.54 1.17 -24.41
CA THR A 189 -3.24 1.87 -24.53
C THR A 189 -2.10 0.95 -24.95
N HIS A 190 -2.33 -0.37 -24.93
CA HIS A 190 -1.36 -1.37 -25.33
C HIS A 190 -1.89 -2.23 -26.50
N PRO A 191 -1.73 -1.74 -27.74
CA PRO A 191 -2.31 -2.38 -28.93
C PRO A 191 -1.71 -3.78 -29.17
N PRO A 192 -2.39 -4.65 -29.91
CA PRO A 192 -1.95 -6.05 -30.14
C PRO A 192 -0.50 -6.18 -30.66
N ALA A 193 -0.05 -5.23 -31.49
CA ALA A 193 1.31 -5.22 -32.04
C ALA A 193 2.42 -4.98 -31.00
N ALA A 194 2.07 -4.35 -29.86
CA ALA A 194 3.01 -4.06 -28.77
C ALA A 194 3.01 -5.14 -27.67
N ARG A 195 2.09 -6.13 -27.74
CA ARG A 195 1.94 -7.14 -26.71
C ARG A 195 3.12 -8.11 -26.68
N THR A 196 3.53 -8.45 -25.46
CA THR A 196 4.56 -9.45 -25.22
C THR A 196 3.92 -10.74 -24.72
N PRO A 197 4.26 -11.92 -25.31
CA PRO A 197 3.73 -13.18 -24.84
C PRO A 197 4.09 -13.43 -23.38
N LEU A 198 3.13 -13.97 -22.61
CA LEU A 198 3.40 -14.43 -21.26
C LEU A 198 4.49 -15.52 -21.28
N SER A 199 5.58 -15.27 -20.58
CA SER A 199 6.64 -16.23 -20.37
C SER A 199 6.79 -16.55 -18.88
N PRO A 200 6.04 -17.53 -18.35
CA PRO A 200 6.11 -17.87 -16.92
C PRO A 200 7.52 -18.21 -16.46
N GLY A 201 8.29 -18.94 -17.28
CA GLY A 201 9.69 -19.26 -16.98
C GLY A 201 10.62 -18.05 -17.01
N GLY A 202 10.36 -17.06 -17.89
CA GLY A 202 11.09 -15.79 -17.93
C GLY A 202 10.79 -14.93 -16.69
N LEU A 203 9.54 -14.79 -16.32
CA LEU A 203 9.11 -14.08 -15.12
C LEU A 203 9.70 -14.71 -13.86
N TRP A 204 9.60 -16.03 -13.73
CA TRP A 204 10.16 -16.75 -12.59
C TRP A 204 11.68 -16.52 -12.45
N ARG A 205 12.43 -16.65 -13.54
CA ARG A 205 13.89 -16.38 -13.54
C ARG A 205 14.19 -14.93 -13.14
N GLY A 206 13.42 -13.96 -13.67
CA GLY A 206 13.58 -12.56 -13.32
C GLY A 206 13.30 -12.30 -11.84
N TYR A 207 12.18 -12.78 -11.31
CA TYR A 207 11.85 -12.65 -9.90
C TYR A 207 12.86 -13.36 -8.98
N LYS A 208 13.27 -14.57 -9.33
CA LYS A 208 14.30 -15.31 -8.57
C LYS A 208 15.63 -14.54 -8.51
N ALA A 209 16.08 -13.97 -9.62
CA ALA A 209 17.32 -13.20 -9.66
C ALA A 209 17.24 -11.97 -8.74
N ILE A 210 16.14 -11.22 -8.78
CA ILE A 210 15.93 -10.04 -7.92
C ILE A 210 15.76 -10.46 -6.45
N ALA A 211 14.97 -11.52 -6.17
CA ALA A 211 14.71 -11.99 -4.82
C ALA A 211 15.98 -12.48 -4.09
N LEU A 212 16.94 -13.03 -4.81
CA LEU A 212 18.21 -13.51 -4.26
C LEU A 212 19.23 -12.39 -4.07
N ASP A 213 19.00 -11.20 -4.61
CA ASP A 213 19.92 -10.06 -4.42
C ASP A 213 19.81 -9.54 -2.99
N ARG A 214 20.91 -9.65 -2.25
CA ARG A 214 20.99 -9.20 -0.85
C ARG A 214 20.70 -7.71 -0.67
N ARG A 215 20.97 -6.91 -1.69
CA ARG A 215 20.74 -5.48 -1.65
C ARG A 215 19.25 -5.17 -1.79
N PHE A 216 18.58 -5.86 -2.73
CA PHE A 216 17.13 -5.83 -2.84
C PHE A 216 16.47 -6.25 -1.52
N GLN A 217 16.88 -7.40 -0.96
CA GLN A 217 16.31 -7.92 0.29
C GLN A 217 16.38 -6.89 1.43
N ARG A 218 17.54 -6.23 1.62
CA ARG A 218 17.73 -5.23 2.69
C ARG A 218 16.86 -3.99 2.49
N LEU A 219 16.81 -3.44 1.27
CA LEU A 219 16.04 -2.24 0.96
C LEU A 219 14.53 -2.53 1.00
N ALA A 220 14.07 -3.63 0.41
CA ALA A 220 12.67 -4.04 0.42
C ALA A 220 12.20 -4.36 1.85
N ALA A 221 13.00 -5.13 2.62
CA ALA A 221 12.71 -5.40 4.03
C ALA A 221 12.69 -4.12 4.88
N SER A 222 13.63 -3.20 4.68
CA SER A 222 13.64 -1.92 5.39
C SER A 222 12.35 -1.14 5.17
N GLY A 223 11.88 -1.02 3.92
CA GLY A 223 10.63 -0.36 3.58
C GLY A 223 9.41 -1.08 4.15
N ALA A 224 9.32 -2.39 3.96
CA ALA A 224 8.21 -3.21 4.43
C ALA A 224 8.08 -3.21 5.96
N LEU A 225 9.18 -3.38 6.68
CA LEU A 225 9.20 -3.37 8.15
C LEU A 225 8.87 -1.98 8.71
N THR A 226 9.40 -0.89 8.11
CA THR A 226 9.05 0.47 8.55
C THR A 226 7.56 0.75 8.37
N PHE A 227 6.97 0.31 7.27
CA PHE A 227 5.52 0.41 7.06
C PHE A 227 4.74 -0.49 8.03
N ALA A 228 5.24 -1.70 8.30
CA ALA A 228 4.61 -2.65 9.21
C ALA A 228 4.40 -2.09 10.63
N GLY A 229 5.30 -1.23 11.10
CA GLY A 229 5.14 -0.53 12.38
C GLY A 229 3.89 0.38 12.43
N ILE A 230 3.57 1.06 11.33
CA ILE A 230 2.33 1.84 11.19
C ILE A 230 1.14 0.91 10.91
N TRP A 231 1.35 -0.08 10.03
CA TRP A 231 0.30 -1.02 9.65
C TRP A 231 -0.22 -1.83 10.84
N LEU A 232 0.59 -2.07 11.85
CA LEU A 232 0.16 -2.75 13.07
C LEU A 232 -0.99 -1.99 13.77
N TYR A 233 -0.92 -0.66 13.88
CA TYR A 233 -2.00 0.16 14.41
C TYR A 233 -3.23 0.17 13.50
N ILE A 234 -3.02 0.23 12.18
CA ILE A 234 -4.11 0.19 11.18
C ILE A 234 -4.83 -1.17 11.23
N ALA A 235 -4.08 -2.28 11.22
CA ALA A 235 -4.65 -3.62 11.29
C ALA A 235 -5.35 -3.91 12.63
N SER A 236 -4.91 -3.24 13.70
CA SER A 236 -5.52 -3.30 15.04
C SER A 236 -6.60 -2.23 15.26
N ALA A 237 -6.99 -1.48 14.22
CA ALA A 237 -7.89 -0.33 14.36
C ALA A 237 -9.19 -0.63 15.11
N PRO A 238 -9.90 -1.75 14.90
CA PRO A 238 -11.10 -2.06 15.67
C PRO A 238 -10.82 -2.13 17.18
N VAL A 239 -9.77 -2.83 17.59
CA VAL A 239 -9.38 -2.94 19.01
C VAL A 239 -8.91 -1.57 19.54
N VAL A 240 -8.05 -0.87 18.80
CA VAL A 240 -7.53 0.44 19.22
C VAL A 240 -8.65 1.45 19.40
N VAL A 241 -9.58 1.56 18.46
CA VAL A 241 -10.63 2.59 18.50
C VAL A 241 -11.74 2.21 19.47
N MET A 242 -12.22 0.96 19.42
CA MET A 242 -13.43 0.58 20.15
C MET A 242 -13.13 0.07 21.56
N GLU A 243 -12.04 -0.69 21.76
CA GLU A 243 -11.71 -1.25 23.07
C GLU A 243 -10.76 -0.33 23.86
N LEU A 244 -9.63 0.08 23.27
CA LEU A 244 -8.61 0.85 23.99
C LEU A 244 -9.00 2.32 24.16
N LEU A 245 -9.55 2.97 23.12
CA LEU A 245 -10.02 4.37 23.18
C LEU A 245 -11.47 4.50 23.66
N GLY A 246 -12.21 3.39 23.80
CA GLY A 246 -13.63 3.40 24.23
C GLY A 246 -14.55 4.20 23.30
N LYS A 247 -14.24 4.20 22.00
CA LYS A 247 -14.97 4.95 20.96
C LYS A 247 -15.93 4.04 20.19
N THR A 248 -16.73 4.64 19.33
CA THR A 248 -17.74 3.96 18.51
C THR A 248 -17.21 3.63 17.10
N GLU A 249 -17.98 2.86 16.33
CA GLU A 249 -17.70 2.58 14.92
C GLU A 249 -17.67 3.83 14.03
N GLN A 250 -18.16 4.97 14.50
CA GLN A 250 -18.10 6.25 13.76
C GLN A 250 -16.81 7.04 14.03
N ASP A 251 -16.05 6.66 15.04
CA ASP A 251 -14.91 7.41 15.56
C ASP A 251 -13.54 6.99 14.97
N PHE A 252 -13.51 6.15 13.94
CA PHE A 252 -12.25 5.70 13.31
C PHE A 252 -11.38 6.84 12.78
N ALA A 253 -11.99 8.00 12.53
CA ALA A 253 -11.28 9.22 12.15
C ALA A 253 -10.15 9.59 13.14
N TRP A 254 -10.32 9.34 14.44
CA TRP A 254 -9.32 9.63 15.47
C TRP A 254 -8.01 8.87 15.29
N LEU A 255 -8.03 7.68 14.72
CA LEU A 255 -6.83 6.92 14.42
C LEU A 255 -6.30 7.22 13.01
N PHE A 256 -7.20 7.23 12.01
CA PHE A 256 -6.80 7.28 10.61
C PHE A 256 -6.36 8.67 10.15
N ILE A 257 -7.01 9.75 10.60
CA ILE A 257 -6.62 11.12 10.21
C ILE A 257 -5.21 11.45 10.69
N PRO A 258 -4.81 11.24 11.98
CA PRO A 258 -3.43 11.45 12.41
C PRO A 258 -2.44 10.55 11.67
N THR A 259 -2.75 9.27 11.50
CA THR A 259 -1.86 8.32 10.82
C THR A 259 -1.58 8.74 9.38
N ILE A 260 -2.63 8.98 8.59
CA ILE A 260 -2.52 9.36 7.18
C ILE A 260 -2.00 10.81 7.05
N GLY A 261 -2.39 11.69 7.95
CA GLY A 261 -1.88 13.07 8.02
C GLY A 261 -0.37 13.10 8.23
N GLY A 262 0.14 12.29 9.16
CA GLY A 262 1.58 12.11 9.39
C GLY A 262 2.30 11.59 8.14
N MET A 263 1.79 10.50 7.52
CA MET A 263 2.37 9.94 6.30
C MET A 263 2.40 10.96 5.15
N THR A 264 1.33 11.72 5.00
CA THR A 264 1.21 12.76 3.96
C THR A 264 2.20 13.90 4.22
N LEU A 265 2.30 14.38 5.47
CA LEU A 265 3.26 15.38 5.88
C LEU A 265 4.70 14.91 5.62
N GLY A 266 5.04 13.68 6.01
CA GLY A 266 6.35 13.10 5.79
C GLY A 266 6.70 12.98 4.31
N SER A 267 5.77 12.54 3.48
CA SER A 267 5.95 12.44 2.03
C SER A 267 6.12 13.81 1.38
N TRP A 268 5.34 14.81 1.81
CA TRP A 268 5.48 16.19 1.35
C TRP A 268 6.83 16.80 1.76
N LEU A 269 7.27 16.60 3.01
CA LEU A 269 8.60 17.01 3.48
C LEU A 269 9.70 16.32 2.68
N SER A 270 9.58 15.01 2.40
CA SER A 270 10.53 14.27 1.57
C SER A 270 10.69 14.91 0.19
N GLY A 271 9.58 15.30 -0.45
CA GLY A 271 9.60 16.03 -1.73
C GLY A 271 10.29 17.39 -1.63
N ARG A 272 10.01 18.17 -0.56
CA ARG A 272 10.67 19.48 -0.35
C ARG A 272 12.16 19.40 -0.02
N MET A 273 12.57 18.33 0.62
CA MET A 273 13.97 18.06 0.96
C MET A 273 14.76 17.47 -0.21
N ALA A 274 14.07 16.98 -1.25
CA ALA A 274 14.70 16.45 -2.46
C ALA A 274 15.59 17.50 -3.14
N GLY A 275 16.81 17.10 -3.49
CA GLY A 275 17.84 18.01 -4.05
C GLY A 275 18.54 18.89 -3.01
N ARG A 276 17.95 19.13 -1.81
CA ARG A 276 18.56 19.93 -0.74
C ARG A 276 19.32 19.07 0.26
N LEU A 277 18.80 17.89 0.58
CA LEU A 277 19.45 16.94 1.49
C LEU A 277 19.76 15.63 0.78
N LYS A 278 20.89 15.03 1.13
CA LYS A 278 21.25 13.69 0.64
C LYS A 278 20.16 12.67 1.04
N PRO A 279 19.75 11.75 0.16
CA PRO A 279 18.71 10.76 0.46
C PRO A 279 18.94 10.00 1.78
N ALA A 280 20.22 9.65 2.07
CA ALA A 280 20.58 8.99 3.32
C ALA A 280 20.39 9.86 4.58
N ALA A 281 20.44 11.19 4.46
CA ALA A 281 20.15 12.10 5.57
C ALA A 281 18.66 12.17 5.84
N GLN A 282 17.84 12.23 4.77
CA GLN A 282 16.38 12.21 4.90
C GLN A 282 15.88 10.91 5.55
N VAL A 283 16.41 9.75 5.11
CA VAL A 283 16.07 8.45 5.73
C VAL A 283 16.46 8.42 7.22
N ARG A 284 17.60 9.01 7.61
CA ARG A 284 17.98 9.13 9.04
C ARG A 284 16.98 9.97 9.81
N VAL A 285 16.58 11.13 9.30
CA VAL A 285 15.54 11.97 9.93
C VAL A 285 14.25 11.18 10.11
N GLY A 286 13.80 10.44 9.07
CA GLY A 286 12.61 9.61 9.18
C GLY A 286 12.71 8.54 10.27
N PHE A 287 13.85 7.85 10.41
CA PHE A 287 14.06 6.89 11.50
C PHE A 287 14.19 7.55 12.88
N ILE A 288 14.68 8.78 12.97
CA ILE A 288 14.66 9.56 14.22
C ILE A 288 13.20 9.86 14.61
N CYS A 289 12.36 10.28 13.67
CA CYS A 289 10.92 10.47 13.94
C CYS A 289 10.28 9.16 14.45
N CYS A 290 10.57 8.02 13.82
CA CYS A 290 10.08 6.72 14.28
C CYS A 290 10.59 6.39 15.70
N ALA A 291 11.85 6.68 16.01
CA ALA A 291 12.41 6.46 17.36
C ALA A 291 11.76 7.37 18.41
N VAL A 292 11.57 8.65 18.10
CA VAL A 292 10.84 9.60 18.99
C VAL A 292 9.42 9.12 19.24
N ALA A 293 8.71 8.70 18.18
CA ALA A 293 7.37 8.13 18.29
C ALA A 293 7.34 6.87 19.15
N SER A 294 8.32 5.98 19.00
CA SER A 294 8.47 4.76 19.81
C SER A 294 8.64 5.08 21.28
N VAL A 295 9.56 6.00 21.62
CA VAL A 295 9.80 6.43 23.00
C VAL A 295 8.53 7.07 23.58
N ALA A 296 7.88 7.95 22.83
CA ALA A 296 6.64 8.61 23.26
C ALA A 296 5.49 7.61 23.48
N SER A 297 5.31 6.64 22.55
CA SER A 297 4.28 5.59 22.72
C SER A 297 4.54 4.71 23.94
N ILE A 298 5.78 4.27 24.15
CA ILE A 298 6.16 3.42 25.29
C ILE A 298 6.01 4.21 26.60
N ALA A 299 6.49 5.45 26.65
CA ALA A 299 6.35 6.31 27.82
C ALA A 299 4.87 6.56 28.15
N TYR A 300 4.05 6.89 27.16
CA TYR A 300 2.62 7.08 27.35
C TYR A 300 1.95 5.80 27.87
N ALA A 301 2.21 4.65 27.25
CA ALA A 301 1.64 3.36 27.66
C ALA A 301 2.12 2.90 29.05
N SER A 302 3.29 3.36 29.52
CA SER A 302 3.81 3.03 30.87
C SER A 302 3.30 3.96 31.98
N MET A 303 2.96 5.20 31.64
CA MET A 303 2.58 6.24 32.62
C MET A 303 1.06 6.44 32.71
N SER A 304 0.31 6.14 31.65
CA SER A 304 -1.12 6.38 31.60
C SER A 304 -1.91 5.11 31.94
N THR A 305 -2.85 5.25 32.85
CA THR A 305 -3.85 4.23 33.17
C THR A 305 -5.02 4.22 32.17
N THR A 306 -5.23 5.33 31.48
CA THR A 306 -6.28 5.53 30.46
C THR A 306 -5.63 5.81 29.10
N PHE A 307 -6.24 5.26 28.04
CA PHE A 307 -5.77 5.44 26.66
C PHE A 307 -6.68 6.45 25.97
N GLU A 308 -6.26 7.70 25.87
CA GLU A 308 -7.11 8.82 25.48
C GLU A 308 -6.56 9.61 24.28
N VAL A 309 -7.47 10.13 23.46
CA VAL A 309 -7.14 11.11 22.42
C VAL A 309 -6.99 12.51 23.04
N PRO A 310 -6.07 13.37 22.56
CA PRO A 310 -5.20 13.15 21.39
C PRO A 310 -3.88 12.42 21.70
N TRP A 311 -3.56 12.19 22.95
CA TRP A 311 -2.23 11.74 23.40
C TRP A 311 -1.85 10.36 22.89
N ALA A 312 -2.82 9.44 22.80
CA ALA A 312 -2.62 8.08 22.28
C ALA A 312 -2.26 8.06 20.78
N VAL A 313 -2.77 9.03 19.99
CA VAL A 313 -2.61 9.04 18.53
C VAL A 313 -1.51 9.98 18.05
N LEU A 314 -1.06 10.92 18.88
CA LEU A 314 0.02 11.86 18.55
C LEU A 314 1.35 11.16 18.19
N PRO A 315 1.81 10.14 18.93
CA PRO A 315 2.99 9.37 18.55
C PRO A 315 2.83 8.67 17.20
N ILE A 316 1.61 8.21 16.87
CA ILE A 316 1.31 7.55 15.58
C ILE A 316 1.44 8.54 14.42
N PHE A 317 1.01 9.80 14.61
CA PHE A 317 1.23 10.88 13.64
C PHE A 317 2.72 11.10 13.37
N VAL A 318 3.55 11.15 14.44
CA VAL A 318 5.01 11.34 14.33
C VAL A 318 5.66 10.13 13.62
N ALA A 319 5.24 8.91 13.96
CA ALA A 319 5.70 7.69 13.27
C ALA A 319 5.31 7.69 11.79
N GLY A 320 4.07 8.09 11.47
CA GLY A 320 3.59 8.28 10.10
C GLY A 320 4.45 9.27 9.32
N THR A 321 4.82 10.40 9.95
CA THR A 321 5.73 11.39 9.35
C THR A 321 7.10 10.78 9.07
N GLY A 322 7.65 10.01 10.00
CA GLY A 322 8.91 9.28 9.82
C GLY A 322 8.85 8.30 8.65
N MET A 323 7.78 7.51 8.58
CA MET A 323 7.55 6.56 7.49
C MET A 323 7.40 7.28 6.14
N GLY A 324 6.64 8.37 6.07
CA GLY A 324 6.48 9.19 4.87
C GLY A 324 7.79 9.79 4.35
N LEU A 325 8.76 10.05 5.22
CA LEU A 325 10.13 10.46 4.85
C LEU A 325 10.97 9.28 4.30
N VAL A 326 10.81 8.08 4.86
CA VAL A 326 11.65 6.92 4.54
C VAL A 326 11.19 6.20 3.28
N PHE A 327 9.87 5.93 3.18
CA PHE A 327 9.33 5.01 2.19
C PHE A 327 9.57 5.41 0.74
N PRO A 328 9.37 6.68 0.30
CA PRO A 328 9.60 7.07 -1.09
C PRO A 328 11.05 6.88 -1.52
N ILE A 329 12.00 7.15 -0.61
CA ILE A 329 13.43 7.05 -0.90
C ILE A 329 13.85 5.60 -1.05
N LEU A 330 13.37 4.71 -0.16
CA LEU A 330 13.68 3.29 -0.26
C LEU A 330 13.04 2.66 -1.50
N ALA A 331 11.81 3.05 -1.84
CA ALA A 331 11.13 2.59 -3.05
C ALA A 331 11.92 2.97 -4.31
N LEU A 332 12.36 4.23 -4.41
CA LEU A 332 13.22 4.67 -5.52
C LEU A 332 14.54 3.93 -5.55
N ALA A 333 15.19 3.74 -4.39
CA ALA A 333 16.47 3.02 -4.31
C ALA A 333 16.36 1.58 -4.83
N VAL A 334 15.22 0.89 -4.58
CA VAL A 334 14.97 -0.44 -5.16
C VAL A 334 14.83 -0.37 -6.67
N LEU A 335 14.09 0.61 -7.22
CA LEU A 335 13.92 0.75 -8.67
C LEU A 335 15.21 1.10 -9.40
N ASP A 336 16.10 1.86 -8.75
CA ASP A 336 17.40 2.27 -9.31
C ASP A 336 18.42 1.11 -9.36
N LEU A 337 18.23 0.05 -8.55
CA LEU A 337 19.02 -1.17 -8.67
C LEU A 337 18.77 -1.92 -9.98
N TYR A 338 17.57 -1.81 -10.55
CA TYR A 338 17.13 -2.59 -11.71
C TYR A 338 16.57 -1.70 -12.83
N PRO A 339 17.38 -0.82 -13.46
CA PRO A 339 16.88 0.14 -14.44
C PRO A 339 16.19 -0.51 -15.65
N ARG A 340 16.60 -1.73 -16.03
CA ARG A 340 16.02 -2.52 -17.14
C ARG A 340 14.84 -3.40 -16.71
N GLN A 341 14.63 -3.61 -15.41
CA GLN A 341 13.62 -4.52 -14.87
C GLN A 341 12.81 -3.86 -13.74
N ARG A 342 12.59 -2.53 -13.82
CA ARG A 342 11.89 -1.75 -12.79
C ARG A 342 10.48 -2.31 -12.46
N GLY A 343 9.77 -2.83 -13.46
CA GLY A 343 8.45 -3.43 -13.27
C GLY A 343 8.52 -4.67 -12.37
N LEU A 344 9.44 -5.60 -12.65
CA LEU A 344 9.63 -6.79 -11.82
C LEU A 344 10.06 -6.44 -10.40
N ALA A 345 11.00 -5.49 -10.24
CA ALA A 345 11.47 -5.03 -8.93
C ALA A 345 10.33 -4.38 -8.12
N SER A 346 9.51 -3.54 -8.76
CA SER A 346 8.34 -2.92 -8.13
C SER A 346 7.27 -3.95 -7.71
N SER A 347 6.97 -4.92 -8.57
CA SER A 347 6.02 -5.99 -8.25
C SER A 347 6.50 -6.85 -7.09
N LEU A 348 7.80 -7.22 -7.08
CA LEU A 348 8.37 -8.01 -5.99
C LEU A 348 8.43 -7.20 -4.67
N GLN A 349 8.72 -5.90 -4.73
CA GLN A 349 8.65 -5.03 -3.56
C GLN A 349 7.22 -4.94 -3.02
N ALA A 350 6.22 -4.80 -3.89
CA ALA A 350 4.81 -4.81 -3.49
C ALA A 350 4.41 -6.16 -2.87
N PHE A 351 4.89 -7.28 -3.44
CA PHE A 351 4.67 -8.61 -2.88
C PHE A 351 5.22 -8.72 -1.45
N VAL A 352 6.46 -8.31 -1.22
CA VAL A 352 7.08 -8.31 0.12
C VAL A 352 6.28 -7.44 1.10
N GLN A 353 5.88 -6.24 0.66
CA GLN A 353 5.09 -5.32 1.47
C GLN A 353 3.73 -5.90 1.87
N LEU A 354 2.96 -6.41 0.89
CA LEU A 354 1.61 -6.94 1.11
C LEU A 354 1.65 -8.24 1.93
N THR A 355 2.65 -9.10 1.71
CA THR A 355 2.85 -10.32 2.52
C THR A 355 3.19 -9.96 3.97
N THR A 356 4.08 -8.98 4.19
CA THR A 356 4.37 -8.48 5.54
C THR A 356 3.11 -7.93 6.20
N ASN A 357 2.31 -7.14 5.48
CA ASN A 357 1.04 -6.61 5.98
C ASN A 357 0.04 -7.71 6.32
N ALA A 358 -0.04 -8.77 5.50
CA ALA A 358 -0.91 -9.93 5.76
C ALA A 358 -0.52 -10.66 7.04
N ILE A 359 0.79 -10.87 7.26
CA ILE A 359 1.31 -11.51 8.48
C ILE A 359 1.01 -10.63 9.71
N VAL A 360 1.23 -9.33 9.60
CA VAL A 360 0.91 -8.39 10.69
C VAL A 360 -0.58 -8.41 11.03
N ALA A 361 -1.45 -8.37 10.03
CA ALA A 361 -2.89 -8.37 10.25
C ALA A 361 -3.41 -9.71 10.79
N GLY A 362 -2.94 -10.83 10.23
CA GLY A 362 -3.49 -12.15 10.54
C GLY A 362 -2.85 -12.85 11.74
N VAL A 363 -1.63 -12.47 12.12
CA VAL A 363 -0.88 -13.13 13.19
C VAL A 363 -0.49 -12.18 14.31
N LEU A 364 0.15 -11.05 14.00
CA LEU A 364 0.73 -10.21 15.03
C LEU A 364 -0.29 -9.28 15.69
N SER A 365 -1.18 -8.68 14.92
CA SER A 365 -2.23 -7.81 15.46
C SER A 365 -3.10 -8.53 16.50
N PRO A 366 -3.63 -9.75 16.26
CA PRO A 366 -4.36 -10.48 17.28
C PRO A 366 -3.61 -10.72 18.60
N LEU A 367 -2.29 -10.89 18.53
CA LEU A 367 -1.46 -11.18 19.69
C LEU A 367 -1.15 -9.95 20.56
N VAL A 368 -1.09 -8.76 19.94
CA VAL A 368 -0.60 -7.55 20.63
C VAL A 368 -1.61 -6.42 20.73
N ALA A 369 -2.74 -6.49 20.02
CA ALA A 369 -3.68 -5.38 19.87
C ALA A 369 -4.35 -4.95 21.18
N HIS A 370 -4.63 -5.89 22.08
CA HIS A 370 -5.43 -5.64 23.30
C HIS A 370 -4.68 -4.90 24.42
N HIS A 371 -3.39 -4.64 24.23
CA HIS A 371 -2.59 -3.92 25.25
C HIS A 371 -1.77 -2.79 24.62
N PRO A 372 -1.92 -1.52 25.06
CA PRO A 372 -1.20 -0.37 24.50
C PRO A 372 0.32 -0.55 24.46
N MET A 373 0.90 -1.13 25.54
CA MET A 373 2.33 -1.40 25.63
C MET A 373 2.80 -2.42 24.59
N HIS A 374 2.04 -3.49 24.34
CA HIS A 374 2.40 -4.49 23.36
C HIS A 374 2.36 -3.92 21.92
N LEU A 375 1.38 -3.05 21.62
CA LEU A 375 1.33 -2.33 20.34
C LEU A 375 2.55 -1.41 20.17
N ALA A 376 2.89 -0.63 21.20
CA ALA A 376 4.03 0.28 21.18
C ALA A 376 5.36 -0.47 20.99
N LEU A 377 5.56 -1.58 21.71
CA LEU A 377 6.74 -2.45 21.58
C LEU A 377 6.79 -3.13 20.22
N GLY A 378 5.67 -3.68 19.74
CA GLY A 378 5.57 -4.31 18.43
C GLY A 378 5.94 -3.36 17.28
N ALA A 379 5.38 -2.15 17.29
CA ALA A 379 5.72 -1.11 16.32
C ALA A 379 7.21 -0.70 16.42
N THR A 380 7.74 -0.58 17.62
CA THR A 380 9.15 -0.26 17.87
C THR A 380 10.08 -1.33 17.30
N VAL A 381 9.78 -2.62 17.51
CA VAL A 381 10.55 -3.73 16.92
C VAL A 381 10.60 -3.61 15.40
N PHE A 382 9.48 -3.30 14.75
CA PHE A 382 9.43 -3.10 13.31
C PHE A 382 10.28 -1.92 12.85
N PHE A 383 10.21 -0.77 13.52
CA PHE A 383 11.03 0.40 13.16
C PHE A 383 12.52 0.14 13.36
N VAL A 384 12.91 -0.52 14.46
CA VAL A 384 14.31 -0.90 14.72
C VAL A 384 14.81 -1.91 13.68
N ALA A 385 14.01 -2.94 13.36
CA ALA A 385 14.37 -3.92 12.33
C ALA A 385 14.51 -3.27 10.95
N GLY A 386 13.59 -2.38 10.58
CA GLY A 386 13.68 -1.59 9.34
C GLY A 386 14.94 -0.73 9.27
N TRP A 387 15.28 -0.04 10.36
CA TRP A 387 16.52 0.72 10.47
C TRP A 387 17.77 -0.15 10.38
N LEU A 388 17.80 -1.31 11.02
CA LEU A 388 18.92 -2.26 10.95
C LEU A 388 19.14 -2.76 9.53
N CYS A 389 18.08 -3.11 8.80
CA CYS A 389 18.16 -3.50 7.39
C CYS A 389 18.77 -2.37 6.52
N TRP A 390 18.30 -1.14 6.69
CA TRP A 390 18.85 0.02 5.99
C TRP A 390 20.32 0.27 6.35
N ARG A 391 20.67 0.19 7.64
CA ARG A 391 22.05 0.37 8.11
C ARG A 391 22.98 -0.71 7.55
N ALA A 392 22.51 -1.96 7.43
CA ALA A 392 23.25 -3.06 6.83
C ALA A 392 23.53 -2.82 5.34
N ASP A 393 22.55 -2.31 4.57
CA ASP A 393 22.77 -1.93 3.17
C ASP A 393 23.82 -0.82 3.04
N ARG A 394 23.72 0.22 3.86
CA ARG A 394 24.68 1.34 3.88
C ARG A 394 26.10 0.92 4.21
N ARG A 395 26.28 -0.03 5.14
CA ARG A 395 27.60 -0.57 5.50
C ARG A 395 28.18 -1.42 4.37
N ALA A 396 27.35 -2.24 3.72
CA ALA A 396 27.79 -3.06 2.59
C ALA A 396 28.18 -2.19 1.38
N GLY A 397 27.42 -1.15 1.05
CA GLY A 397 27.71 -0.23 -0.05
C GLY A 397 28.98 0.61 0.16
N ARG A 398 29.43 0.82 1.40
CA ARG A 398 30.71 1.49 1.70
C ARG A 398 31.93 0.58 1.54
N ARG A 399 31.73 -0.75 1.56
CA ARG A 399 32.81 -1.74 1.43
C ARG A 399 33.11 -2.11 -0.01
N LEU A 400 32.21 -1.82 -0.97
CA LEU A 400 32.46 -1.99 -2.38
C LEU A 400 33.33 -0.83 -2.86
N PRO A 401 34.51 -1.09 -3.54
CA PRO A 401 35.28 -0.02 -4.18
C PRO A 401 34.33 0.73 -5.12
N ARG A 402 34.39 2.06 -5.11
CA ARG A 402 33.77 2.88 -6.16
C ARG A 402 34.34 2.39 -7.48
N GLN A 403 33.57 1.64 -8.26
CA GLN A 403 33.91 1.41 -9.66
C GLN A 403 34.10 2.79 -10.27
N GLY A 404 35.33 3.05 -10.73
CA GLY A 404 35.73 4.34 -11.21
C GLY A 404 34.76 4.85 -12.26
N ALA A 405 34.41 6.12 -12.16
CA ALA A 405 33.82 6.84 -13.25
C ALA A 405 34.69 6.55 -14.48
N MET A 406 34.18 5.72 -15.38
CA MET A 406 34.74 5.64 -16.73
C MET A 406 34.44 7.00 -17.36
N THR A 407 35.34 7.94 -17.16
CA THR A 407 35.48 9.07 -18.09
C THR A 407 35.78 8.46 -19.45
N PRO A 408 35.00 8.72 -20.49
CA PRO A 408 35.43 8.41 -21.84
C PRO A 408 36.73 9.19 -22.06
N ARG A 409 37.84 8.50 -22.24
CA ARG A 409 39.01 9.13 -22.85
C ARG A 409 38.56 9.56 -24.25
N LEU A 410 38.36 10.84 -24.41
CA LEU A 410 38.41 11.46 -25.74
C LEU A 410 39.84 11.23 -26.20
N GLU A 411 40.06 10.26 -27.09
CA GLU A 411 41.28 10.21 -27.87
C GLU A 411 41.38 11.51 -28.69
N PRO A 412 42.51 12.20 -28.64
CA PRO A 412 42.70 13.33 -29.52
C PRO A 412 42.71 12.78 -30.96
N ALA A 413 41.87 13.33 -31.80
CA ALA A 413 41.98 13.16 -33.23
C ALA A 413 43.33 13.75 -33.68
N ASP A 414 44.32 12.89 -33.82
CA ASP A 414 45.56 13.25 -34.52
C ASP A 414 45.23 13.46 -35.99
N GLY A 415 45.60 14.66 -36.42
CA GLY A 415 45.35 15.17 -37.75
C GLY A 415 46.22 14.51 -38.82
N ALA A 416 45.75 14.57 -40.00
CA ALA A 416 46.42 14.92 -41.24
C ALA A 416 45.39 15.22 -42.31
#